data_41fe41d1550707caa264e50362c7f5d5
#
_entry.id   41fe41d1550707caa264e50362c7f5d5
#
_cell.length_a   1.000
_cell.length_b   1.000
_cell.length_c   1.000
_cell.angle_alpha   90.00
_cell.angle_beta   90.00
_cell.angle_gamma   90.00
#
_symmetry.space_group_name_H-M   'P 1'
#
loop_
_entity.id
_entity.type
_entity.pdbx_description
1 polymer ?
#
loop_
_entity_poly.entity_id
_entity_poly.type
_entity_poly.pdbx_seq_one_letter_code
_entity_poly.pdbx_strand_id
1 'polypeptide(L)'
;MLERRITFYCGEAGLPSYQLNQLKKLTSYFQAQVELFNVRQLTCAPVSQPLKMLALANKPHALCQLIIKGHDAELANLVLTDFISQYALSLSQFSPPEPFKLNFPVTSIGCGNGDKADTIAQLSQMLVAQQAISSEQQPALQQALLDRETISATVMGPQIALPHVMHESIRQPAMAIVCHQQPIDWGSSRGNINRAIAMILPKPPPKAVIMAFAQFSKCLLNDDYCRALTLAQLPQDLKALVIEALR
;
A
#
# COMPACT_ATOMS: atom_id res chain seq x y z
N MET A 1 -21.86 -6.29 -0.41
CA MET A 1 -21.20 -7.39 0.32
C MET A 1 -20.10 -6.74 1.15
N LEU A 2 -20.02 -7.04 2.46
CA LEU A 2 -18.99 -6.49 3.33
C LEU A 2 -17.64 -7.14 3.02
N GLU A 3 -16.56 -6.32 2.96
CA GLU A 3 -15.20 -6.80 2.80
C GLU A 3 -14.33 -6.28 3.95
N ARG A 4 -13.48 -7.14 4.51
CA ARG A 4 -12.46 -6.82 5.52
C ARG A 4 -11.12 -7.39 5.10
N ARG A 5 -10.05 -6.77 5.58
CA ARG A 5 -8.67 -7.19 5.30
C ARG A 5 -7.83 -7.20 6.57
N ILE A 6 -7.00 -8.23 6.70
CA ILE A 6 -6.01 -8.36 7.77
C ILE A 6 -4.65 -8.43 7.10
N THR A 7 -3.81 -7.42 7.31
CA THR A 7 -2.44 -7.39 6.78
C THR A 7 -1.47 -7.88 7.85
N PHE A 8 -0.61 -8.81 7.47
CA PHE A 8 0.33 -9.44 8.40
C PHE A 8 1.62 -9.87 7.71
N TYR A 9 2.67 -9.95 8.52
CA TYR A 9 3.99 -10.36 8.12
C TYR A 9 4.32 -11.73 8.71
N CYS A 10 4.73 -12.67 7.87
CA CYS A 10 4.92 -14.06 8.29
C CYS A 10 6.24 -14.31 9.07
N GLY A 11 7.12 -13.31 9.20
CA GLY A 11 8.41 -13.47 9.87
C GLY A 11 9.38 -14.38 9.11
N GLU A 12 10.45 -14.80 9.81
CA GLU A 12 11.50 -15.62 9.21
C GLU A 12 11.04 -17.06 8.88
N ALA A 13 10.12 -17.60 9.65
CA ALA A 13 9.66 -18.98 9.46
C ALA A 13 8.55 -19.14 8.41
N GLY A 14 7.90 -18.05 8.01
CA GLY A 14 6.65 -18.14 7.26
C GLY A 14 5.52 -18.77 8.10
N LEU A 15 4.40 -19.08 7.47
CA LEU A 15 3.31 -19.86 8.09
C LEU A 15 3.42 -21.32 7.68
N PRO A 16 3.76 -22.24 8.60
CA PRO A 16 3.88 -23.65 8.29
C PRO A 16 2.51 -24.30 8.01
N SER A 17 2.54 -25.44 7.35
CA SER A 17 1.33 -26.14 6.86
C SER A 17 0.28 -26.43 7.94
N TYR A 18 0.71 -26.71 9.17
CA TYR A 18 -0.24 -26.99 10.25
C TYR A 18 -1.04 -25.73 10.64
N GLN A 19 -0.42 -24.54 10.64
CA GLN A 19 -1.11 -23.27 10.90
C GLN A 19 -2.07 -22.92 9.77
N LEU A 20 -1.66 -23.16 8.52
CA LEU A 20 -2.54 -22.96 7.37
C LEU A 20 -3.74 -23.91 7.38
N ASN A 21 -3.58 -25.13 7.87
CA ASN A 21 -4.68 -26.06 8.07
C ASN A 21 -5.60 -25.63 9.23
N GLN A 22 -5.05 -25.07 10.29
CA GLN A 22 -5.84 -24.47 11.36
C GLN A 22 -6.64 -23.27 10.87
N LEU A 23 -6.00 -22.39 10.08
CA LEU A 23 -6.66 -21.25 9.44
C LEU A 23 -7.83 -21.73 8.55
N LYS A 24 -7.61 -22.73 7.71
CA LYS A 24 -8.68 -23.35 6.90
C LYS A 24 -9.84 -23.86 7.77
N LYS A 25 -9.53 -24.57 8.84
CA LYS A 25 -10.56 -25.10 9.76
C LYS A 25 -11.33 -23.96 10.40
N LEU A 26 -10.62 -22.91 10.85
CA LEU A 26 -11.25 -21.75 11.50
C LEU A 26 -12.19 -21.02 10.53
N THR A 27 -11.75 -20.81 9.29
CA THR A 27 -12.59 -20.14 8.28
C THR A 27 -13.83 -20.93 7.87
N SER A 28 -13.84 -22.25 8.06
CA SER A 28 -15.02 -23.09 7.75
C SER A 28 -16.21 -22.88 8.70
N TYR A 29 -16.04 -22.17 9.80
CA TYR A 29 -17.14 -21.79 10.70
C TYR A 29 -17.90 -20.53 10.24
N PHE A 30 -17.41 -19.84 9.20
CA PHE A 30 -18.01 -18.63 8.66
C PHE A 30 -18.61 -18.87 7.28
N GLN A 31 -19.60 -18.07 6.91
CA GLN A 31 -20.15 -18.05 5.56
C GLN A 31 -19.31 -17.15 4.64
N ALA A 32 -18.49 -16.26 5.20
CA ALA A 32 -17.60 -15.40 4.46
C ALA A 32 -16.57 -16.22 3.67
N GLN A 33 -16.34 -15.79 2.43
CA GLN A 33 -15.24 -16.28 1.62
C GLN A 33 -13.95 -15.62 2.11
N VAL A 34 -12.93 -16.45 2.36
CA VAL A 34 -11.63 -15.97 2.81
C VAL A 34 -10.56 -16.39 1.82
N GLU A 35 -9.79 -15.40 1.36
CA GLU A 35 -8.67 -15.57 0.43
C GLU A 35 -7.39 -15.08 1.11
N LEU A 36 -6.28 -15.77 0.85
CA LEU A 36 -4.94 -15.35 1.23
C LEU A 36 -4.27 -14.71 0.03
N PHE A 37 -3.90 -13.45 0.16
CA PHE A 37 -3.19 -12.67 -0.85
C PHE A 37 -1.74 -12.46 -0.43
N ASN A 38 -0.77 -12.81 -1.27
CA ASN A 38 0.64 -12.46 -1.08
C ASN A 38 0.92 -11.17 -1.83
N VAL A 39 1.27 -10.11 -1.10
CA VAL A 39 1.48 -8.77 -1.65
C VAL A 39 2.62 -8.71 -2.66
N ARG A 40 3.72 -9.42 -2.38
CA ARG A 40 4.89 -9.39 -3.26
C ARG A 40 4.69 -10.19 -4.55
N GLN A 41 4.00 -11.32 -4.46
CA GLN A 41 3.75 -12.18 -5.62
C GLN A 41 2.55 -11.71 -6.43
N LEU A 42 1.73 -10.79 -5.88
CA LEU A 42 0.48 -10.31 -6.47
C LEU A 42 -0.47 -11.47 -6.84
N THR A 43 -0.50 -12.50 -6.00
CA THR A 43 -1.30 -13.70 -6.19
C THR A 43 -2.12 -14.01 -4.96
N CYS A 44 -3.29 -14.58 -5.15
CA CYS A 44 -4.17 -15.01 -4.07
C CYS A 44 -4.58 -16.48 -4.21
N ALA A 45 -5.00 -17.07 -3.09
CA ALA A 45 -5.56 -18.41 -3.04
C ALA A 45 -6.69 -18.49 -2.02
N PRO A 46 -7.78 -19.19 -2.33
CA PRO A 46 -8.82 -19.47 -1.34
C PRO A 46 -8.23 -20.23 -0.13
N VAL A 47 -8.60 -19.81 1.07
CA VAL A 47 -8.13 -20.48 2.30
C VAL A 47 -8.61 -21.94 2.39
N SER A 48 -9.65 -22.31 1.65
CA SER A 48 -10.09 -23.70 1.49
C SER A 48 -9.07 -24.60 0.79
N GLN A 49 -8.03 -24.04 0.14
CA GLN A 49 -7.01 -24.77 -0.64
C GLN A 49 -5.62 -24.71 0.00
N PRO A 50 -5.29 -25.56 1.01
CA PRO A 50 -4.08 -25.44 1.82
C PRO A 50 -2.78 -25.51 1.03
N LEU A 51 -2.71 -26.32 -0.01
CA LEU A 51 -1.51 -26.44 -0.85
C LEU A 51 -1.20 -25.14 -1.61
N LYS A 52 -2.23 -24.41 -2.06
CA LYS A 52 -2.03 -23.12 -2.70
C LYS A 52 -1.63 -22.05 -1.68
N MET A 53 -2.22 -22.06 -0.49
CA MET A 53 -1.80 -21.16 0.59
C MET A 53 -0.34 -21.37 1.00
N LEU A 54 0.12 -22.62 1.03
CA LEU A 54 1.50 -22.94 1.39
C LEU A 54 2.49 -22.24 0.45
N ALA A 55 2.21 -22.19 -0.84
CA ALA A 55 3.05 -21.50 -1.82
C ALA A 55 3.11 -19.97 -1.59
N LEU A 56 2.11 -19.39 -0.94
CA LEU A 56 1.99 -17.96 -0.71
C LEU A 56 2.56 -17.50 0.64
N ALA A 57 2.29 -18.23 1.72
CA ALA A 57 2.57 -17.81 3.08
C ALA A 57 3.72 -18.56 3.78
N ASN A 58 4.16 -19.70 3.24
CA ASN A 58 5.27 -20.47 3.82
C ASN A 58 6.64 -20.01 3.31
N LYS A 59 6.78 -18.71 3.03
CA LYS A 59 8.06 -18.11 2.65
C LYS A 59 8.54 -17.17 3.75
N PRO A 60 9.84 -17.17 4.03
CA PRO A 60 10.42 -16.18 4.92
C PRO A 60 10.03 -14.77 4.48
N HIS A 61 9.70 -13.94 5.43
CA HIS A 61 9.41 -12.53 5.22
C HIS A 61 8.27 -12.23 4.23
N ALA A 62 7.30 -13.16 4.09
CA ALA A 62 6.12 -12.91 3.26
C ALA A 62 5.19 -11.87 3.91
N LEU A 63 4.84 -10.83 3.16
CA LEU A 63 3.74 -9.93 3.51
C LEU A 63 2.47 -10.44 2.86
N CYS A 64 1.48 -10.74 3.69
CA CYS A 64 0.22 -11.32 3.26
C CYS A 64 -0.98 -10.52 3.74
N GLN A 65 -2.10 -10.70 3.07
CA GLN A 65 -3.41 -10.23 3.52
C GLN A 65 -4.42 -11.38 3.51
N LEU A 66 -5.25 -11.47 4.55
CA LEU A 66 -6.52 -12.18 4.46
C LEU A 66 -7.58 -11.20 3.93
N ILE A 67 -8.24 -11.59 2.86
CA ILE A 67 -9.36 -10.88 2.25
C ILE A 67 -10.62 -11.65 2.61
N ILE A 68 -11.51 -11.01 3.37
CA ILE A 68 -12.70 -11.62 3.97
C ILE A 68 -13.92 -10.96 3.35
N LYS A 69 -14.76 -11.71 2.64
CA LYS A 69 -15.94 -11.20 1.92
C LYS A 69 -17.18 -11.97 2.32
N GLY A 70 -18.17 -11.31 2.90
CA GLY A 70 -19.43 -11.97 3.29
C GLY A 70 -20.28 -11.13 4.24
N HIS A 71 -21.41 -11.67 4.64
CA HIS A 71 -22.31 -11.02 5.60
C HIS A 71 -21.74 -11.03 7.02
N ASP A 72 -21.00 -12.09 7.37
CA ASP A 72 -20.35 -12.31 8.66
C ASP A 72 -18.86 -11.93 8.62
N ALA A 73 -18.42 -11.15 7.61
CA ALA A 73 -17.04 -10.75 7.45
C ALA A 73 -16.49 -9.95 8.65
N GLU A 74 -17.32 -9.23 9.39
CA GLU A 74 -16.90 -8.51 10.60
C GLU A 74 -16.53 -9.47 11.72
N LEU A 75 -17.37 -10.47 11.98
CA LEU A 75 -17.10 -11.49 12.99
C LEU A 75 -15.89 -12.35 12.59
N ALA A 76 -15.82 -12.76 11.32
CA ALA A 76 -14.68 -13.49 10.79
C ALA A 76 -13.39 -12.67 10.93
N ASN A 77 -13.42 -11.37 10.63
CA ASN A 77 -12.26 -10.49 10.78
C ASN A 77 -11.76 -10.44 12.22
N LEU A 78 -12.65 -10.31 13.19
CA LEU A 78 -12.28 -10.28 14.61
C LEU A 78 -11.56 -11.58 15.02
N VAL A 79 -12.14 -12.72 14.71
CA VAL A 79 -11.61 -14.04 15.10
C VAL A 79 -10.31 -14.36 14.35
N LEU A 80 -10.23 -14.03 13.05
CA LEU A 80 -9.04 -14.27 12.25
C LEU A 80 -7.89 -13.32 12.62
N THR A 81 -8.18 -12.09 13.05
CA THR A 81 -7.15 -11.18 13.57
C THR A 81 -6.50 -11.75 14.84
N ASP A 82 -7.29 -12.29 15.77
CA ASP A 82 -6.76 -12.94 16.97
C ASP A 82 -5.88 -14.14 16.60
N PHE A 83 -6.35 -15.00 15.70
CA PHE A 83 -5.57 -16.14 15.21
C PHE A 83 -4.25 -15.70 14.55
N ILE A 84 -4.28 -14.73 13.65
CA ILE A 84 -3.07 -14.25 12.98
C ILE A 84 -2.08 -13.65 13.97
N SER A 85 -2.56 -12.92 14.98
CA SER A 85 -1.71 -12.31 16.01
C SER A 85 -0.93 -13.32 16.87
N GLN A 86 -1.37 -14.59 16.89
CA GLN A 86 -0.65 -15.65 17.61
C GLN A 86 0.56 -16.19 16.83
N TYR A 87 0.55 -16.09 15.50
CA TYR A 87 1.52 -16.78 14.63
C TYR A 87 2.27 -15.87 13.67
N ALA A 88 1.77 -14.66 13.49
CA ALA A 88 2.36 -13.68 12.57
C ALA A 88 2.29 -12.28 13.17
N LEU A 89 3.09 -11.36 12.66
CA LEU A 89 3.08 -9.98 13.08
C LEU A 89 1.94 -9.24 12.36
N SER A 90 0.90 -8.84 13.08
CA SER A 90 -0.15 -7.97 12.55
C SER A 90 0.39 -6.55 12.41
N LEU A 91 0.42 -6.03 11.17
CA LEU A 91 0.97 -4.71 10.88
C LEU A 91 0.02 -3.57 11.28
N SER A 92 -1.24 -3.87 11.58
CA SER A 92 -2.16 -2.90 12.15
C SER A 92 -1.76 -2.42 13.55
N GLN A 93 -0.91 -3.18 14.23
CA GLN A 93 -0.47 -2.90 15.61
C GLN A 93 1.00 -2.51 15.72
N PHE A 94 1.83 -2.76 14.68
CA PHE A 94 3.28 -2.62 14.73
C PHE A 94 3.85 -1.85 13.54
N SER A 95 5.02 -1.22 13.75
CA SER A 95 5.79 -0.67 12.64
C SER A 95 6.32 -1.80 11.74
N PRO A 96 6.43 -1.57 10.43
CA PRO A 96 7.00 -2.56 9.52
C PRO A 96 8.39 -3.03 10.00
N PRO A 97 8.66 -4.34 9.98
CA PRO A 97 9.96 -4.89 10.42
C PRO A 97 11.10 -4.54 9.45
N GLU A 98 12.33 -4.82 9.86
CA GLU A 98 13.57 -4.56 9.12
C GLU A 98 13.55 -4.89 7.61
N PRO A 99 12.94 -6.04 7.14
CA PRO A 99 12.88 -6.34 5.71
C PRO A 99 12.18 -5.26 4.87
N PHE A 100 11.38 -4.40 5.50
CA PHE A 100 10.73 -3.27 4.84
C PHE A 100 11.55 -1.97 4.86
N LYS A 101 12.76 -1.99 5.39
CA LYS A 101 13.68 -0.86 5.24
C LYS A 101 14.07 -0.71 3.78
N LEU A 102 13.89 0.48 3.28
CA LEU A 102 14.26 0.88 1.93
C LEU A 102 15.27 2.01 1.98
N ASN A 103 16.09 2.05 0.93
CA ASN A 103 16.85 3.25 0.57
C ASN A 103 15.95 4.43 0.13
N PHE A 104 14.64 4.32 0.38
CA PHE A 104 13.61 5.14 -0.18
C PHE A 104 12.45 5.26 0.83
N PRO A 105 12.45 6.26 1.65
CA PRO A 105 11.48 6.34 2.74
C PRO A 105 10.07 6.63 2.23
N VAL A 106 9.12 5.81 2.63
CA VAL A 106 7.71 6.19 2.72
C VAL A 106 7.52 6.82 4.08
N THR A 107 7.43 8.11 4.14
CA THR A 107 7.65 8.79 5.39
C THR A 107 6.41 9.39 6.02
N SER A 108 5.39 9.78 5.26
CA SER A 108 4.15 10.31 5.83
C SER A 108 2.91 9.83 5.14
N ILE A 109 1.86 9.66 5.94
CA ILE A 109 0.52 9.39 5.49
C ILE A 109 -0.41 10.40 6.17
N GLY A 110 -1.17 11.14 5.38
CA GLY A 110 -2.10 12.16 5.84
C GLY A 110 -3.54 11.90 5.38
N CYS A 111 -4.50 12.53 6.05
CA CYS A 111 -5.89 12.56 5.62
C CYS A 111 -6.13 13.82 4.79
N GLY A 112 -6.67 13.67 3.57
CA GLY A 112 -6.98 14.77 2.67
C GLY A 112 -8.43 15.20 2.77
N ASN A 113 -8.62 16.51 2.79
CA ASN A 113 -9.93 17.15 2.64
C ASN A 113 -9.76 18.29 1.64
N GLY A 114 -10.20 18.10 0.42
CA GLY A 114 -10.06 19.11 -0.60
C GLY A 114 -9.96 18.53 -2.01
N ASP A 115 -9.68 19.42 -2.96
CA ASP A 115 -9.53 19.06 -4.35
C ASP A 115 -8.10 18.56 -4.68
N LYS A 116 -7.81 18.43 -5.97
CA LYS A 116 -6.49 18.04 -6.48
C LYS A 116 -5.40 19.03 -6.06
N ALA A 117 -5.65 20.34 -6.13
CA ALA A 117 -4.67 21.34 -5.81
C ALA A 117 -4.34 21.35 -4.31
N ASP A 118 -5.36 21.25 -3.45
CA ASP A 118 -5.22 21.12 -2.01
C ASP A 118 -4.43 19.86 -1.64
N THR A 119 -4.72 18.75 -2.33
CA THR A 119 -4.03 17.47 -2.11
C THR A 119 -2.54 17.58 -2.46
N ILE A 120 -2.20 18.21 -3.59
CA ILE A 120 -0.80 18.43 -3.99
C ILE A 120 -0.09 19.38 -3.04
N ALA A 121 -0.77 20.42 -2.56
CA ALA A 121 -0.23 21.31 -1.53
C ALA A 121 0.07 20.55 -0.22
N GLN A 122 -0.86 19.70 0.23
CA GLN A 122 -0.67 18.87 1.42
C GLN A 122 0.49 17.88 1.24
N LEU A 123 0.58 17.19 0.10
CA LEU A 123 1.69 16.30 -0.22
C LEU A 123 3.04 17.03 -0.16
N SER A 124 3.11 18.23 -0.71
CA SER A 124 4.31 19.08 -0.68
C SER A 124 4.70 19.48 0.75
N GLN A 125 3.72 19.87 1.59
CA GLN A 125 3.93 20.16 3.01
C GLN A 125 4.47 18.95 3.78
N MET A 126 3.90 17.77 3.52
CA MET A 126 4.36 16.52 4.14
C MET A 126 5.81 16.20 3.77
N LEU A 127 6.24 16.46 2.53
CA LEU A 127 7.61 16.26 2.08
C LEU A 127 8.59 17.24 2.74
N VAL A 128 8.16 18.47 3.05
CA VAL A 128 8.93 19.43 3.86
C VAL A 128 9.06 18.94 5.30
N ALA A 129 7.95 18.53 5.91
CA ALA A 129 7.93 18.05 7.30
C ALA A 129 8.86 16.85 7.51
N GLN A 130 9.10 16.05 6.45
CA GLN A 130 10.03 14.95 6.44
C GLN A 130 11.48 15.32 6.17
N GLN A 131 11.76 16.61 5.94
CA GLN A 131 13.07 17.11 5.51
C GLN A 131 13.54 16.52 4.16
N ALA A 132 12.62 16.03 3.34
CA ALA A 132 12.94 15.56 1.98
C ALA A 132 13.28 16.72 1.05
N ILE A 133 12.67 17.87 1.31
CA ILE A 133 12.95 19.17 0.68
C ILE A 133 12.95 20.27 1.76
N SER A 134 13.55 21.43 1.45
CA SER A 134 13.44 22.59 2.33
C SER A 134 12.10 23.33 2.15
N SER A 135 11.71 24.13 3.15
CA SER A 135 10.50 24.96 3.06
C SER A 135 10.56 25.97 1.89
N GLU A 136 11.76 26.44 1.55
CA GLU A 136 11.98 27.36 0.43
C GLU A 136 11.71 26.69 -0.93
N GLN A 137 11.92 25.38 -1.03
CA GLN A 137 11.71 24.59 -2.24
C GLN A 137 10.25 24.16 -2.42
N GLN A 138 9.43 24.22 -1.38
CA GLN A 138 8.05 23.75 -1.40
C GLN A 138 7.20 24.36 -2.52
N PRO A 139 7.17 25.71 -2.74
CA PRO A 139 6.35 26.29 -3.80
C PRO A 139 6.75 25.81 -5.19
N ALA A 140 8.06 25.67 -5.45
CA ALA A 140 8.57 25.18 -6.73
C ALA A 140 8.20 23.70 -6.95
N LEU A 141 8.29 22.88 -5.91
CA LEU A 141 7.87 21.47 -5.97
C LEU A 141 6.37 21.33 -6.21
N GLN A 142 5.56 22.10 -5.47
CA GLN A 142 4.10 22.09 -5.63
C GLN A 142 3.72 22.46 -7.06
N GLN A 143 4.32 23.51 -7.61
CA GLN A 143 4.07 23.91 -8.98
C GLN A 143 4.51 22.85 -9.99
N ALA A 144 5.68 22.25 -9.81
CA ALA A 144 6.17 21.19 -10.69
C ALA A 144 5.24 19.94 -10.70
N LEU A 145 4.67 19.58 -9.53
CA LEU A 145 3.67 18.51 -9.45
C LEU A 145 2.36 18.87 -10.17
N LEU A 146 1.89 20.12 -10.02
CA LEU A 146 0.71 20.61 -10.74
C LEU A 146 0.94 20.63 -12.24
N ASP A 147 2.09 21.16 -12.69
CA ASP A 147 2.45 21.20 -14.11
C ASP A 147 2.53 19.79 -14.72
N ARG A 148 3.06 18.84 -13.96
CA ARG A 148 3.08 17.43 -14.38
C ARG A 148 1.67 16.87 -14.58
N GLU A 149 0.73 17.22 -13.71
CA GLU A 149 -0.67 16.79 -13.82
C GLU A 149 -1.42 17.46 -14.99
N THR A 150 -0.99 18.63 -15.46
CA THR A 150 -1.59 19.28 -16.64
C THR A 150 -1.25 18.56 -17.94
N ILE A 151 -0.08 17.89 -18.02
CA ILE A 151 0.33 17.12 -19.19
C ILE A 151 -0.56 15.90 -19.37
N SER A 152 -0.79 15.17 -18.29
CA SER A 152 -1.65 13.99 -18.23
C SER A 152 -1.90 13.64 -16.79
N ALA A 153 -3.15 13.44 -16.41
CA ALA A 153 -3.52 12.99 -15.08
C ALA A 153 -2.83 11.67 -14.74
N THR A 154 -2.15 11.63 -13.59
CA THR A 154 -1.31 10.49 -13.18
C THR A 154 -2.10 9.37 -12.50
N VAL A 155 -3.37 9.19 -12.82
CA VAL A 155 -4.18 8.07 -12.29
C VAL A 155 -3.69 6.76 -12.93
N MET A 156 -3.06 5.91 -12.11
CA MET A 156 -2.42 4.67 -12.56
C MET A 156 -3.34 3.46 -12.43
N GLY A 157 -3.99 3.30 -11.30
CA GLY A 157 -4.92 2.19 -11.02
C GLY A 157 -6.26 2.71 -10.52
N PRO A 158 -7.18 1.81 -10.18
CA PRO A 158 -8.46 2.20 -9.59
C PRO A 158 -8.27 3.06 -8.34
N GLN A 159 -8.78 4.29 -8.38
CA GLN A 159 -8.78 5.24 -7.27
C GLN A 159 -7.39 5.69 -6.74
N ILE A 160 -6.33 5.55 -7.54
CA ILE A 160 -4.97 5.92 -7.13
C ILE A 160 -4.34 6.89 -8.13
N ALA A 161 -3.93 8.07 -7.66
CA ALA A 161 -3.07 8.99 -8.40
C ALA A 161 -1.61 8.87 -7.92
N LEU A 162 -0.68 9.00 -8.87
CA LEU A 162 0.76 8.93 -8.63
C LEU A 162 1.45 10.21 -9.17
N PRO A 163 1.19 11.40 -8.58
CA PRO A 163 1.93 12.59 -8.94
C PRO A 163 3.43 12.39 -8.67
N HIS A 164 4.26 12.63 -9.68
CA HIS A 164 5.69 12.39 -9.55
C HIS A 164 6.50 13.42 -10.32
N VAL A 165 7.66 13.75 -9.78
CA VAL A 165 8.59 14.71 -10.38
C VAL A 165 10.04 14.33 -10.10
N MET A 166 10.91 14.62 -11.08
CA MET A 166 12.36 14.58 -10.92
C MET A 166 12.91 16.01 -10.95
N HIS A 167 13.70 16.39 -9.94
CA HIS A 167 14.27 17.73 -9.88
C HIS A 167 15.69 17.71 -9.30
N GLU A 168 16.55 18.60 -9.73
CA GLU A 168 17.95 18.68 -9.32
C GLU A 168 18.12 19.07 -7.84
N SER A 169 17.15 19.82 -7.29
CA SER A 169 17.16 20.20 -5.86
C SER A 169 16.82 19.05 -4.92
N ILE A 170 16.28 17.94 -5.42
CA ILE A 170 15.93 16.76 -4.62
C ILE A 170 17.19 15.94 -4.38
N ARG A 171 17.61 15.84 -3.12
CA ARG A 171 18.83 15.10 -2.75
C ARG A 171 18.58 13.61 -2.57
N GLN A 172 17.41 13.26 -2.07
CA GLN A 172 17.02 11.87 -1.80
C GLN A 172 15.60 11.62 -2.28
N PRO A 173 15.32 10.42 -2.84
CA PRO A 173 13.95 10.07 -3.20
C PRO A 173 13.09 10.02 -1.96
N ALA A 174 11.86 10.51 -2.07
CA ALA A 174 10.89 10.46 -0.99
C ALA A 174 9.47 10.27 -1.52
N MET A 175 8.60 9.77 -0.65
CA MET A 175 7.19 9.60 -0.93
C MET A 175 6.34 10.20 0.19
N ALA A 176 5.17 10.73 -0.20
CA ALA A 176 4.12 11.11 0.71
C ALA A 176 2.78 10.57 0.20
N ILE A 177 1.89 10.20 1.09
CA ILE A 177 0.60 9.61 0.74
C ILE A 177 -0.51 10.40 1.43
N VAL A 178 -1.49 10.85 0.65
CA VAL A 178 -2.72 11.45 1.15
C VAL A 178 -3.88 10.49 0.87
N CYS A 179 -4.65 10.19 1.92
CA CYS A 179 -5.83 9.35 1.88
C CYS A 179 -7.07 10.22 2.00
N HIS A 180 -8.00 10.08 1.07
CA HIS A 180 -9.30 10.73 1.12
C HIS A 180 -10.36 9.74 1.62
N GLN A 181 -11.23 10.18 2.53
CA GLN A 181 -12.38 9.38 2.98
C GLN A 181 -13.44 9.27 1.88
N GLN A 182 -13.64 10.36 1.15
CA GLN A 182 -14.49 10.40 -0.03
C GLN A 182 -13.63 10.58 -1.27
N PRO A 183 -13.91 9.83 -2.36
CA PRO A 183 -13.16 9.98 -3.60
C PRO A 183 -13.28 11.39 -4.17
N ILE A 184 -12.17 11.95 -4.64
CA ILE A 184 -12.09 13.28 -5.26
C ILE A 184 -11.86 13.18 -6.76
N ASP A 185 -12.29 14.20 -7.50
CA ASP A 185 -12.00 14.32 -8.92
C ASP A 185 -10.53 14.72 -9.14
N TRP A 186 -9.80 13.86 -9.84
CA TRP A 186 -8.40 14.13 -10.22
C TRP A 186 -8.25 14.68 -11.64
N GLY A 187 -9.36 14.90 -12.34
CA GLY A 187 -9.36 15.31 -13.75
C GLY A 187 -8.93 14.20 -14.70
N SER A 188 -9.27 12.96 -14.39
CA SER A 188 -8.91 11.79 -15.19
C SER A 188 -10.15 11.06 -15.72
N SER A 189 -10.11 10.61 -16.96
CA SER A 189 -11.14 9.73 -17.52
C SER A 189 -11.22 8.36 -16.82
N ARG A 190 -10.23 8.01 -16.01
CA ARG A 190 -10.20 6.78 -15.21
C ARG A 190 -11.02 6.87 -13.91
N GLY A 191 -11.64 8.01 -13.65
CA GLY A 191 -12.52 8.26 -12.51
C GLY A 191 -11.82 8.93 -11.31
N ASN A 192 -12.56 9.02 -10.22
CA ASN A 192 -12.14 9.66 -8.98
C ASN A 192 -11.09 8.82 -8.23
N ILE A 193 -10.31 9.49 -7.40
CA ILE A 193 -9.28 8.84 -6.57
C ILE A 193 -9.57 9.01 -5.08
N ASN A 194 -9.11 8.06 -4.27
CA ASN A 194 -9.10 8.17 -2.82
C ASN A 194 -7.69 8.04 -2.22
N ARG A 195 -6.68 7.81 -3.06
CA ARG A 195 -5.27 7.79 -2.67
C ARG A 195 -4.44 8.62 -3.65
N ALA A 196 -3.71 9.61 -3.13
CA ALA A 196 -2.70 10.32 -3.87
C ALA A 196 -1.32 9.99 -3.29
N ILE A 197 -0.44 9.42 -4.10
CA ILE A 197 0.90 8.97 -3.71
C ILE A 197 1.91 9.83 -4.45
N ALA A 198 2.44 10.87 -3.80
CA ALA A 198 3.49 11.68 -4.41
C ALA A 198 4.84 10.97 -4.33
N MET A 199 5.60 11.04 -5.41
CA MET A 199 6.97 10.55 -5.47
C MET A 199 7.89 11.62 -6.02
N ILE A 200 8.92 11.97 -5.27
CA ILE A 200 9.95 12.92 -5.70
C ILE A 200 11.30 12.21 -5.83
N LEU A 201 11.97 12.47 -6.93
CA LEU A 201 13.22 11.80 -7.31
C LEU A 201 14.32 12.82 -7.60
N PRO A 202 15.59 12.54 -7.24
CA PRO A 202 16.71 13.36 -7.68
C PRO A 202 16.85 13.30 -9.22
N LYS A 203 17.49 14.30 -9.80
CA LYS A 203 17.79 14.34 -11.22
C LYS A 203 19.31 14.50 -11.40
N PRO A 204 20.02 13.53 -12.03
CA PRO A 204 19.51 12.22 -12.49
C PRO A 204 19.18 11.27 -11.34
N PRO A 205 18.18 10.40 -11.50
CA PRO A 205 17.82 9.43 -10.45
C PRO A 205 18.81 8.24 -10.44
N PRO A 206 19.17 7.72 -9.26
CA PRO A 206 19.95 6.49 -9.16
C PRO A 206 19.22 5.29 -9.82
N LYS A 207 19.97 4.38 -10.45
CA LYS A 207 19.39 3.20 -11.12
C LYS A 207 18.47 2.37 -10.22
N ALA A 208 18.87 2.13 -8.96
CA ALA A 208 18.07 1.38 -8.00
C ALA A 208 16.71 2.05 -7.73
N VAL A 209 16.68 3.39 -7.66
CA VAL A 209 15.45 4.16 -7.46
C VAL A 209 14.52 4.05 -8.66
N ILE A 210 15.07 4.11 -9.88
CA ILE A 210 14.28 3.91 -11.10
C ILE A 210 13.64 2.52 -11.11
N MET A 211 14.43 1.48 -10.75
CA MET A 211 13.95 0.10 -10.72
C MET A 211 12.85 -0.08 -9.67
N ALA A 212 13.02 0.46 -8.46
CA ALA A 212 11.99 0.41 -7.42
C ALA A 212 10.71 1.14 -7.85
N PHE A 213 10.84 2.33 -8.46
CA PHE A 213 9.70 3.07 -8.99
C PHE A 213 8.97 2.33 -10.11
N ALA A 214 9.71 1.74 -11.04
CA ALA A 214 9.13 0.94 -12.12
C ALA A 214 8.39 -0.28 -11.58
N GLN A 215 8.95 -0.96 -10.56
CA GLN A 215 8.31 -2.09 -9.91
C GLN A 215 7.03 -1.66 -9.19
N PHE A 216 7.07 -0.57 -8.43
CA PHE A 216 5.87 -0.01 -7.78
C PHE A 216 4.79 0.36 -8.80
N SER A 217 5.17 1.08 -9.88
CA SER A 217 4.24 1.47 -10.95
C SER A 217 3.62 0.24 -11.63
N LYS A 218 4.38 -0.84 -11.79
CA LYS A 218 3.88 -2.12 -12.32
C LYS A 218 2.85 -2.76 -11.37
N CYS A 219 3.08 -2.70 -10.06
CA CYS A 219 2.11 -3.19 -9.08
C CYS A 219 0.78 -2.43 -9.16
N LEU A 220 0.79 -1.14 -9.48
CA LEU A 220 -0.41 -0.33 -9.67
C LEU A 220 -1.23 -0.70 -10.92
N LEU A 221 -0.75 -1.58 -11.78
CA LEU A 221 -1.53 -2.18 -12.87
C LEU A 221 -2.33 -3.41 -12.42
N ASN A 222 -2.13 -3.88 -11.18
CA ASN A 222 -2.84 -5.01 -10.61
C ASN A 222 -4.00 -4.49 -9.75
N ASP A 223 -5.23 -4.86 -10.10
CA ASP A 223 -6.44 -4.40 -9.42
C ASP A 223 -6.52 -4.86 -7.96
N ASP A 224 -6.05 -6.07 -7.64
CA ASP A 224 -6.03 -6.57 -6.26
C ASP A 224 -5.06 -5.78 -5.39
N TYR A 225 -3.90 -5.40 -5.93
CA TYR A 225 -2.95 -4.54 -5.23
C TYR A 225 -3.51 -3.13 -5.03
N CYS A 226 -4.08 -2.52 -6.06
CA CYS A 226 -4.75 -1.22 -5.94
C CYS A 226 -5.88 -1.26 -4.91
N ARG A 227 -6.66 -2.33 -4.91
CA ARG A 227 -7.72 -2.54 -3.94
C ARG A 227 -7.17 -2.67 -2.51
N ALA A 228 -6.04 -3.37 -2.33
CA ALA A 228 -5.36 -3.43 -1.04
C ALA A 228 -4.97 -2.04 -0.54
N LEU A 229 -4.36 -1.22 -1.40
CA LEU A 229 -3.98 0.17 -1.09
C LEU A 229 -5.19 1.06 -0.75
N THR A 230 -6.27 0.95 -1.53
CA THR A 230 -7.46 1.81 -1.35
C THR A 230 -8.28 1.43 -0.12
N LEU A 231 -8.23 0.18 0.33
CA LEU A 231 -8.94 -0.31 1.51
C LEU A 231 -8.09 -0.29 2.78
N ALA A 232 -6.77 -0.09 2.68
CA ALA A 232 -5.91 0.09 3.84
C ALA A 232 -6.30 1.37 4.58
N GLN A 233 -6.77 1.24 5.83
CA GLN A 233 -7.20 2.36 6.66
C GLN A 233 -6.12 2.79 7.65
N LEU A 234 -5.23 1.88 8.01
CA LEU A 234 -4.17 2.14 8.97
C LEU A 234 -2.88 2.54 8.23
N PRO A 235 -2.20 3.60 8.71
CA PRO A 235 -0.94 4.07 8.11
C PRO A 235 0.12 2.99 7.97
N GLN A 236 0.23 2.10 8.95
CA GLN A 236 1.22 1.01 8.96
C GLN A 236 0.97 0.00 7.84
N ASP A 237 -0.31 -0.37 7.60
CA ASP A 237 -0.67 -1.29 6.53
C ASP A 237 -0.36 -0.69 5.16
N LEU A 238 -0.75 0.57 4.96
CA LEU A 238 -0.50 1.28 3.71
C LEU A 238 1.00 1.44 3.45
N LYS A 239 1.77 1.80 4.48
CA LYS A 239 3.22 1.89 4.41
C LYS A 239 3.86 0.55 4.04
N ALA A 240 3.43 -0.54 4.67
CA ALA A 240 3.94 -1.89 4.38
C ALA A 240 3.65 -2.32 2.94
N LEU A 241 2.43 -2.08 2.44
CA LEU A 241 2.04 -2.38 1.07
C LEU A 241 2.93 -1.64 0.05
N VAL A 242 3.14 -0.35 0.26
CA VAL A 242 3.99 0.46 -0.63
C VAL A 242 5.44 0.01 -0.57
N ILE A 243 5.98 -0.19 0.63
CA ILE A 243 7.37 -0.62 0.82
C ILE A 243 7.62 -1.98 0.16
N GLU A 244 6.70 -2.94 0.31
CA GLU A 244 6.86 -4.26 -0.30
C GLU A 244 6.86 -4.19 -1.84
N ALA A 245 6.07 -3.29 -2.42
CA ALA A 245 6.05 -3.10 -3.87
C ALA A 245 7.27 -2.36 -4.43
N LEU A 246 8.01 -1.63 -3.59
CA LEU A 246 9.26 -0.96 -3.96
C LEU A 246 10.49 -1.89 -3.91
N ARG A 247 10.38 -3.05 -3.29
CA ARG A 247 11.45 -4.06 -3.16
C ARG A 247 11.58 -4.87 -4.43
#